data_b4c0f6d0a7b5cb2b62db72130f972a69
#
_entry.id   b4c0f6d0a7b5cb2b62db72130f972a69
#
_cell.length_a   1.000
_cell.length_b   1.000
_cell.length_c   1.000
_cell.angle_alpha   90.00
_cell.angle_beta   90.00
_cell.angle_gamma   90.00
#
_symmetry.space_group_name_H-M   'P 1'
#
loop_
_entity.id
_entity.type
_entity.pdbx_description
1 polymer ?
#
loop_
_entity_poly.entity_id
_entity_poly.type
_entity_poly.pdbx_seq_one_letter_code
_entity_poly.pdbx_strand_id
1 'polypeptide(L)'
;MTSDAPEPWSNTLPLAVFVGAIVVLAVAMLAGLLLSSGSGGDEDATPTVLDDLAVTIEIDGFRYRPANLSVPVGATLTWVNRDEAPHDSQARDKTWETSLLQRDEESAITFDEPGTWEYFCTIHPYMTATLTVR
;
A
#
# COMPACT_ATOMS: atom_id res chain seq x y z
N MET A 1 3.87 65.05 -44.43
CA MET A 1 3.61 63.59 -44.30
C MET A 1 4.71 62.97 -43.48
N THR A 2 4.51 62.93 -42.20
CA THR A 2 5.48 62.34 -41.23
C THR A 2 4.93 60.98 -40.84
N SER A 3 5.63 59.94 -41.20
CA SER A 3 5.31 58.55 -40.84
C SER A 3 5.87 58.25 -39.44
N ASP A 4 5.04 58.25 -38.45
CA ASP A 4 5.35 57.72 -37.13
C ASP A 4 5.41 56.19 -37.21
N ALA A 5 6.60 55.64 -37.05
CA ALA A 5 6.79 54.21 -36.84
C ALA A 5 6.62 53.91 -35.32
N PRO A 6 5.86 52.89 -34.91
CA PRO A 6 5.73 52.53 -33.51
C PRO A 6 7.05 51.92 -32.97
N GLU A 7 7.48 52.44 -31.83
CA GLU A 7 8.64 51.99 -31.08
C GLU A 7 8.43 50.53 -30.60
N PRO A 8 9.49 49.63 -30.66
CA PRO A 8 9.41 48.30 -30.14
C PRO A 8 9.39 48.29 -28.61
N TRP A 9 8.38 47.64 -28.04
CA TRP A 9 8.21 47.45 -26.62
C TRP A 9 9.40 46.71 -26.01
N SER A 10 10.26 47.39 -25.26
CA SER A 10 11.31 46.77 -24.47
C SER A 10 10.72 46.15 -23.17
N ASN A 11 10.32 44.92 -23.19
CA ASN A 11 10.01 44.11 -22.02
C ASN A 11 11.30 43.70 -21.30
N THR A 12 12.00 44.64 -20.71
CA THR A 12 13.06 44.31 -19.75
C THR A 12 12.46 44.11 -18.39
N LEU A 13 12.03 42.92 -18.06
CA LEU A 13 11.77 42.51 -16.70
C LEU A 13 13.09 42.53 -15.91
N PRO A 14 13.14 43.15 -14.74
CA PRO A 14 14.38 43.26 -13.99
C PRO A 14 14.87 41.88 -13.58
N LEU A 15 16.15 41.65 -13.75
CA LEU A 15 16.85 40.38 -13.47
C LEU A 15 16.59 39.86 -12.05
N ALA A 16 16.27 40.76 -11.14
CA ALA A 16 15.94 40.42 -9.75
C ALA A 16 14.68 39.56 -9.58
N VAL A 17 13.69 39.64 -10.51
CA VAL A 17 12.48 38.82 -10.45
C VAL A 17 12.77 37.38 -10.83
N PHE A 18 13.69 37.14 -11.79
CA PHE A 18 14.09 35.79 -12.18
C PHE A 18 14.94 35.07 -11.13
N VAL A 19 15.80 35.78 -10.41
CA VAL A 19 16.63 35.20 -9.35
C VAL A 19 15.75 34.77 -8.16
N GLY A 20 14.75 35.58 -7.79
CA GLY A 20 13.80 35.20 -6.73
C GLY A 20 12.97 33.97 -7.06
N ALA A 21 12.47 33.85 -8.29
CA ALA A 21 11.68 32.70 -8.74
C ALA A 21 12.51 31.40 -8.78
N ILE A 22 13.76 31.46 -9.20
CA ILE A 22 14.66 30.29 -9.22
C ILE A 22 14.99 29.82 -7.81
N VAL A 23 15.23 30.72 -6.86
CA VAL A 23 15.53 30.37 -5.46
C VAL A 23 14.32 29.72 -4.79
N VAL A 24 13.09 30.22 -5.02
CA VAL A 24 11.87 29.65 -4.46
C VAL A 24 11.62 28.25 -5.02
N LEU A 25 11.81 28.04 -6.33
CA LEU A 25 11.69 26.70 -6.96
C LEU A 25 12.75 25.74 -6.47
N ALA A 26 13.99 26.19 -6.25
CA ALA A 26 15.06 25.34 -5.74
C ALA A 26 14.80 24.89 -4.28
N VAL A 27 14.29 25.79 -3.44
CA VAL A 27 13.93 25.47 -2.05
C VAL A 27 12.73 24.50 -2.00
N ALA A 28 11.72 24.67 -2.87
CA ALA A 28 10.59 23.75 -2.95
C ALA A 28 11.02 22.35 -3.43
N MET A 29 11.94 22.26 -4.39
CA MET A 29 12.50 20.98 -4.83
C MET A 29 13.35 20.30 -3.75
N LEU A 30 14.14 21.08 -2.99
CA LEU A 30 14.97 20.53 -1.92
C LEU A 30 14.12 20.04 -0.73
N ALA A 31 13.03 20.74 -0.40
CA ALA A 31 12.07 20.30 0.61
C ALA A 31 11.31 19.04 0.18
N GLY A 32 10.95 18.92 -1.11
CA GLY A 32 10.34 17.71 -1.67
C GLY A 32 11.27 16.51 -1.65
N LEU A 33 12.57 16.70 -1.84
CA LEU A 33 13.57 15.63 -1.81
C LEU A 33 13.84 15.12 -0.38
N LEU A 34 13.69 15.97 0.64
CA LEU A 34 13.88 15.58 2.04
C LEU A 34 12.67 14.90 2.66
N LEU A 35 11.47 15.04 2.05
CA LEU A 35 10.24 14.37 2.48
C LEU A 35 9.99 13.06 1.70
N SER A 36 10.74 12.78 0.66
CA SER A 36 10.71 11.52 -0.09
C SER A 36 11.79 10.55 0.41
N SER A 37 11.98 10.48 1.73
CA SER A 37 12.53 9.26 2.34
C SER A 37 11.39 8.24 2.36
N GLY A 38 11.10 7.68 1.21
CA GLY A 38 10.39 6.41 1.10
C GLY A 38 11.26 5.38 1.80
N SER A 39 11.00 5.13 3.08
CA SER A 39 11.44 3.91 3.71
C SER A 39 10.75 2.77 2.95
N GLY A 40 11.44 2.20 1.97
CA GLY A 40 11.26 0.81 1.59
C GLY A 40 11.73 -0.03 2.77
N GLY A 41 11.07 0.10 3.92
CA GLY A 41 11.18 -0.83 5.02
C GLY A 41 10.30 -2.00 4.68
N ASP A 42 10.79 -3.19 4.96
CA ASP A 42 10.05 -4.44 4.93
C ASP A 42 8.75 -4.25 5.73
N GLU A 43 7.64 -3.90 5.05
CA GLU A 43 6.31 -3.78 5.66
C GLU A 43 5.84 -5.13 6.24
N ASP A 44 6.63 -6.18 5.99
CA ASP A 44 6.38 -7.56 6.40
C ASP A 44 6.89 -7.89 7.83
N ALA A 45 7.74 -7.06 8.43
CA ALA A 45 8.39 -7.40 9.69
C ALA A 45 7.60 -6.99 10.95
N THR A 46 6.74 -5.98 10.87
CA THR A 46 5.93 -5.50 12.01
C THR A 46 4.47 -5.90 11.82
N PRO A 47 3.86 -6.62 12.77
CA PRO A 47 2.46 -6.99 12.62
C PRO A 47 1.55 -5.75 12.62
N THR A 48 0.62 -5.70 11.68
CA THR A 48 -0.50 -4.76 11.69
C THR A 48 -1.44 -5.19 12.81
N VAL A 49 -1.52 -4.39 13.88
CA VAL A 49 -2.38 -4.67 15.03
C VAL A 49 -3.71 -3.97 14.83
N LEU A 50 -4.80 -4.74 14.78
CA LEU A 50 -6.16 -4.25 14.68
C LEU A 50 -6.97 -4.76 15.87
N ASP A 51 -7.84 -3.92 16.41
CA ASP A 51 -8.78 -4.28 17.47
C ASP A 51 -10.20 -4.53 16.93
N ASP A 52 -10.34 -4.57 15.61
CA ASP A 52 -11.59 -4.83 14.91
C ASP A 52 -11.92 -6.32 14.89
N LEU A 53 -13.23 -6.61 15.05
CA LEU A 53 -13.76 -7.97 14.92
C LEU A 53 -14.09 -8.38 13.48
N ALA A 54 -14.00 -7.47 12.52
CA ALA A 54 -14.20 -7.74 11.11
C ALA A 54 -13.04 -7.13 10.31
N VAL A 55 -12.20 -7.95 9.74
CA VAL A 55 -10.98 -7.53 9.05
C VAL A 55 -10.92 -8.16 7.66
N THR A 56 -10.61 -7.35 6.65
CA THR A 56 -10.39 -7.81 5.28
C THR A 56 -8.89 -7.95 5.00
N ILE A 57 -8.51 -9.08 4.41
CA ILE A 57 -7.18 -9.35 3.86
C ILE A 57 -7.33 -9.39 2.34
N GLU A 58 -6.72 -8.44 1.66
CA GLU A 58 -6.70 -8.44 0.20
C GLU A 58 -5.56 -9.32 -0.33
N ILE A 59 -5.85 -10.08 -1.37
CA ILE A 59 -4.85 -10.80 -2.16
C ILE A 59 -4.64 -9.99 -3.44
N ASP A 60 -3.46 -9.37 -3.55
CA ASP A 60 -3.14 -8.49 -4.67
C ASP A 60 -1.66 -8.56 -5.01
N GLY A 61 -1.34 -8.74 -6.28
CA GLY A 61 0.03 -8.88 -6.76
C GLY A 61 0.74 -10.10 -6.19
N PHE A 62 0.02 -11.23 -6.02
CA PHE A 62 0.52 -12.47 -5.43
C PHE A 62 1.02 -12.28 -3.98
N ARG A 63 0.31 -11.48 -3.18
CA ARG A 63 0.60 -11.19 -1.77
C ARG A 63 -0.67 -11.04 -0.96
N TYR A 64 -0.60 -11.39 0.32
CA TYR A 64 -1.62 -11.05 1.31
C TYR A 64 -1.36 -9.64 1.86
N ARG A 65 -2.42 -8.84 2.02
CA ARG A 65 -2.34 -7.47 2.56
C ARG A 65 -3.42 -7.22 3.61
N PRO A 66 -3.02 -7.05 4.88
CA PRO A 66 -1.65 -7.12 5.42
C PRO A 66 -1.12 -8.57 5.47
N ALA A 67 0.21 -8.76 5.36
CA ALA A 67 0.86 -10.06 5.42
C ALA A 67 1.09 -10.53 6.88
N ASN A 68 1.31 -9.58 7.80
CA ASN A 68 1.45 -9.84 9.23
C ASN A 68 0.33 -9.14 9.98
N LEU A 69 -0.60 -9.91 10.53
CA LEU A 69 -1.82 -9.38 11.15
C LEU A 69 -1.98 -9.89 12.59
N SER A 70 -2.35 -8.99 13.50
CA SER A 70 -2.74 -9.33 14.87
C SER A 70 -4.12 -8.78 15.18
N VAL A 71 -5.05 -9.67 15.61
CA VAL A 71 -6.47 -9.38 15.86
C VAL A 71 -6.92 -9.96 17.20
N PRO A 72 -8.02 -9.47 17.79
CA PRO A 72 -8.60 -10.09 19.00
C PRO A 72 -9.28 -11.43 18.70
N VAL A 73 -9.41 -12.27 19.73
CA VAL A 73 -10.26 -13.47 19.70
C VAL A 73 -11.69 -13.08 19.33
N GLY A 74 -12.33 -13.90 18.48
CA GLY A 74 -13.67 -13.66 17.93
C GLY A 74 -13.66 -12.85 16.63
N ALA A 75 -12.48 -12.45 16.14
CA ALA A 75 -12.40 -11.74 14.87
C ALA A 75 -12.75 -12.64 13.67
N THR A 76 -13.51 -12.09 12.74
CA THR A 76 -13.79 -12.69 11.43
C THR A 76 -12.89 -12.05 10.38
N LEU A 77 -12.07 -12.88 9.76
CA LEU A 77 -11.18 -12.46 8.67
C LEU A 77 -11.79 -12.87 7.33
N THR A 78 -11.84 -11.93 6.40
CA THR A 78 -12.33 -12.14 5.04
C THR A 78 -11.19 -11.96 4.05
N TRP A 79 -10.79 -13.01 3.35
CA TRP A 79 -9.84 -12.94 2.24
C TRP A 79 -10.60 -12.61 0.96
N VAL A 80 -10.10 -11.62 0.22
CA VAL A 80 -10.69 -11.19 -1.07
C VAL A 80 -9.60 -11.25 -2.13
N ASN A 81 -9.81 -12.03 -3.19
CA ASN A 81 -8.87 -12.12 -4.30
C ASN A 81 -9.06 -10.96 -5.29
N ARG A 82 -8.04 -10.13 -5.48
CA ARG A 82 -8.01 -9.04 -6.48
C ARG A 82 -7.19 -9.36 -7.71
N ASP A 83 -6.45 -10.48 -7.70
CA ASP A 83 -5.67 -10.96 -8.85
C ASP A 83 -6.54 -11.69 -9.89
N GLU A 84 -6.07 -11.74 -11.12
CA GLU A 84 -6.66 -12.59 -12.16
C GLU A 84 -6.41 -14.09 -11.89
N ALA A 85 -5.29 -14.42 -11.23
CA ALA A 85 -4.96 -15.79 -10.85
C ALA A 85 -5.81 -16.23 -9.65
N PRO A 86 -6.20 -17.49 -9.55
CA PRO A 86 -6.88 -18.03 -8.38
C PRO A 86 -5.91 -18.13 -7.19
N HIS A 87 -6.43 -17.92 -5.97
CA HIS A 87 -5.67 -18.02 -4.73
C HIS A 87 -6.50 -18.66 -3.62
N ASP A 88 -5.82 -19.25 -2.64
CA ASP A 88 -6.39 -19.70 -1.39
C ASP A 88 -5.51 -19.30 -0.21
N SER A 89 -5.90 -19.66 0.99
CA SER A 89 -5.12 -19.48 2.21
C SER A 89 -5.24 -20.73 3.07
N GLN A 90 -4.13 -21.38 3.37
CA GLN A 90 -4.10 -22.55 4.22
C GLN A 90 -3.05 -22.39 5.32
N ALA A 91 -3.45 -22.63 6.57
CA ALA A 91 -2.50 -22.72 7.68
C ALA A 91 -1.50 -23.86 7.43
N ARG A 92 -0.22 -23.66 7.81
CA ARG A 92 0.81 -24.68 7.61
C ARG A 92 0.54 -25.96 8.40
N ASP A 93 -0.11 -25.84 9.55
CA ASP A 93 -0.55 -26.97 10.38
C ASP A 93 -1.88 -27.59 9.92
N LYS A 94 -2.50 -27.03 8.87
CA LYS A 94 -3.77 -27.49 8.26
C LYS A 94 -4.97 -27.41 9.20
N THR A 95 -4.93 -26.56 10.22
CA THR A 95 -6.05 -26.38 11.15
C THR A 95 -7.21 -25.60 10.52
N TRP A 96 -6.93 -24.80 9.50
CA TRP A 96 -7.94 -24.04 8.73
C TRP A 96 -7.48 -23.79 7.30
N GLU A 97 -8.43 -23.61 6.41
CA GLU A 97 -8.21 -23.23 5.02
C GLU A 97 -9.42 -22.46 4.46
N THR A 98 -9.19 -21.59 3.48
CA THR A 98 -10.24 -20.96 2.67
C THR A 98 -10.57 -21.83 1.46
N SER A 99 -11.70 -21.54 0.80
CA SER A 99 -11.92 -22.03 -0.57
C SER A 99 -10.89 -21.44 -1.54
N LEU A 100 -10.74 -22.07 -2.72
CA LEU A 100 -10.01 -21.48 -3.83
C LEU A 100 -10.83 -20.30 -4.40
N LEU A 101 -10.29 -19.11 -4.36
CA LEU A 101 -10.94 -17.86 -4.74
C LEU A 101 -10.54 -17.45 -6.16
N GLN A 102 -11.52 -17.31 -7.05
CA GLN A 102 -11.33 -16.61 -8.32
C GLN A 102 -11.30 -15.09 -8.08
N ARG A 103 -10.99 -14.31 -9.11
CA ARG A 103 -10.99 -12.85 -9.00
C ARG A 103 -12.33 -12.34 -8.44
N ASP A 104 -12.23 -11.40 -7.47
CA ASP A 104 -13.33 -10.78 -6.73
C ASP A 104 -14.20 -11.74 -5.89
N GLU A 105 -13.79 -13.00 -5.75
CA GLU A 105 -14.38 -13.92 -4.77
C GLU A 105 -13.77 -13.71 -3.38
N GLU A 106 -14.54 -14.10 -2.37
CA GLU A 106 -14.16 -13.96 -0.97
C GLU A 106 -14.47 -15.21 -0.16
N SER A 107 -13.73 -15.39 0.94
CA SER A 107 -13.96 -16.44 1.94
C SER A 107 -13.68 -15.88 3.33
N ALA A 108 -14.53 -16.18 4.31
CA ALA A 108 -14.41 -15.69 5.66
C ALA A 108 -14.26 -16.81 6.67
N ILE A 109 -13.43 -16.60 7.70
CA ILE A 109 -13.22 -17.51 8.83
C ILE A 109 -13.24 -16.69 10.11
N THR A 110 -13.98 -17.17 11.14
CA THR A 110 -13.96 -16.60 12.49
C THR A 110 -12.99 -17.38 13.37
N PHE A 111 -12.16 -16.65 14.12
CA PHE A 111 -11.13 -17.23 15.00
C PHE A 111 -11.52 -17.03 16.46
N ASP A 112 -12.09 -18.06 17.09
CA ASP A 112 -12.61 -18.03 18.46
C ASP A 112 -11.57 -18.43 19.51
N GLU A 113 -10.37 -18.86 19.09
CA GLU A 113 -9.29 -19.27 19.98
C GLU A 113 -8.02 -18.48 19.72
N PRO A 114 -7.24 -18.12 20.76
CA PRO A 114 -5.96 -17.45 20.58
C PRO A 114 -4.93 -18.40 19.96
N GLY A 115 -4.06 -17.83 19.13
CA GLY A 115 -3.01 -18.61 18.47
C GLY A 115 -2.21 -17.78 17.47
N THR A 116 -1.16 -18.39 16.93
CA THR A 116 -0.37 -17.81 15.84
C THR A 116 -0.19 -18.86 14.76
N TRP A 117 -0.56 -18.50 13.53
CA TRP A 117 -0.48 -19.36 12.36
C TRP A 117 0.33 -18.68 11.27
N GLU A 118 1.34 -19.39 10.77
CA GLU A 118 1.84 -19.12 9.43
C GLU A 118 0.89 -19.76 8.41
N TYR A 119 0.55 -19.04 7.35
CA TYR A 119 -0.28 -19.56 6.28
C TYR A 119 0.28 -19.18 4.90
N PHE A 120 -0.19 -19.85 3.86
CA PHE A 120 0.32 -19.70 2.52
C PHE A 120 -0.77 -20.03 1.49
N CYS A 121 -0.54 -19.67 0.23
CA CYS A 121 -1.37 -20.12 -0.89
C CYS A 121 -0.90 -21.50 -1.38
N THR A 122 -1.80 -22.49 -1.47
CA THR A 122 -1.42 -23.87 -1.81
C THR A 122 -0.89 -24.01 -3.24
N ILE A 123 -1.39 -23.19 -4.16
CA ILE A 123 -0.98 -23.19 -5.58
C ILE A 123 0.15 -22.20 -5.88
N HIS A 124 0.43 -21.26 -4.96
CA HIS A 124 1.56 -20.32 -5.04
C HIS A 124 2.34 -20.30 -3.70
N PRO A 125 3.12 -21.34 -3.38
CA PRO A 125 3.68 -21.56 -2.03
C PRO A 125 4.64 -20.50 -1.53
N TYR A 126 5.09 -19.59 -2.39
CA TYR A 126 5.92 -18.43 -2.02
C TYR A 126 5.08 -17.26 -1.43
N MET A 127 3.77 -17.29 -1.60
CA MET A 127 2.86 -16.34 -0.94
C MET A 127 2.63 -16.79 0.49
N THR A 128 3.22 -16.09 1.43
CA THR A 128 3.17 -16.44 2.85
C THR A 128 2.71 -15.26 3.69
N ALA A 129 2.10 -15.55 4.85
CA ALA A 129 1.65 -14.55 5.81
C ALA A 129 1.57 -15.14 7.22
N THR A 130 1.39 -14.27 8.22
CA THR A 130 1.25 -14.64 9.63
C THR A 130 0.02 -14.00 10.23
N LEU A 131 -0.80 -14.81 10.89
CA LEU A 131 -1.95 -14.38 11.68
C LEU A 131 -1.68 -14.65 13.15
N THR A 132 -1.84 -13.64 14.00
CA THR A 132 -1.87 -13.76 15.46
C THR A 132 -3.25 -13.36 15.98
N VAL A 133 -3.89 -14.26 16.71
CA VAL A 133 -5.16 -14.01 17.43
C VAL A 133 -4.85 -13.94 18.92
N ARG A 134 -5.24 -12.84 19.61
CA ARG A 134 -4.86 -12.50 20.99
C ARG A 134 -6.06 -12.10 21.88
#